data_3068c7cf4263155a232a1059e172a39d
#
_entry.id   3068c7cf4263155a232a1059e172a39d
#
_cell.length_a   1.000
_cell.length_b   1.000
_cell.length_c   1.000
_cell.angle_alpha   90.00
_cell.angle_beta   90.00
_cell.angle_gamma   90.00
#
_symmetry.space_group_name_H-M   'P 1'
#
loop_
_entity.id
_entity.type
_entity.pdbx_description
1 polymer ?
#
loop_
_entity_poly.entity_id
_entity_poly.type
_entity_poly.pdbx_seq_one_letter_code
_entity_poly.pdbx_strand_id
1 'polypeptide(L)'
;VLYAQMLSIIHSIQRNSNSYGVHLPYALLVVDEHGQTMGAALRTAPFPLMVTEMSQEAAAALALKLEEFDQELPGVVGPASDSWKFAKFFSNGSRIPELRLHMKLYCLKKVSHVWRNDFRLRRCESYDLESLYPWVCQFADDCGLPQGAPTFDRVEEMVKRGEYFYW
;
A
#
# COMPACT_ATOMS: atom_id res chain seq x y z
N VAL A 1 -11.61 8.04 -2.86
CA VAL A 1 -10.78 8.15 -1.63
C VAL A 1 -10.38 6.79 -1.10
N LEU A 2 -11.30 5.79 -1.10
CA LEU A 2 -11.05 4.45 -0.55
C LEU A 2 -9.83 3.75 -1.18
N TYR A 3 -9.56 3.99 -2.45
CA TYR A 3 -8.46 3.38 -3.21
C TYR A 3 -7.33 4.35 -3.54
N ALA A 4 -7.22 5.47 -2.81
CA ALA A 4 -6.20 6.48 -3.08
C ALA A 4 -4.77 5.92 -3.03
N GLN A 5 -4.49 5.00 -2.10
CA GLN A 5 -3.19 4.35 -2.00
C GLN A 5 -2.91 3.48 -3.23
N MET A 6 -3.86 2.64 -3.65
CA MET A 6 -3.71 1.80 -4.84
C MET A 6 -3.48 2.65 -6.10
N LEU A 7 -4.24 3.72 -6.28
CA LEU A 7 -4.07 4.65 -7.41
C LEU A 7 -2.71 5.35 -7.37
N SER A 8 -2.24 5.76 -6.18
CA SER A 8 -0.91 6.37 -6.02
C SER A 8 0.20 5.41 -6.43
N ILE A 9 0.09 4.13 -6.04
CA ILE A 9 1.04 3.09 -6.45
C ILE A 9 1.02 2.89 -7.96
N ILE A 10 -0.17 2.77 -8.56
CA ILE A 10 -0.31 2.63 -10.03
C ILE A 10 0.36 3.80 -10.75
N HIS A 11 0.09 5.04 -10.34
CA HIS A 11 0.75 6.21 -10.92
C HIS A 11 2.27 6.19 -10.75
N SER A 12 2.76 5.72 -9.60
CA SER A 12 4.20 5.58 -9.37
C SER A 12 4.83 4.57 -10.31
N ILE A 13 4.19 3.42 -10.50
CA ILE A 13 4.63 2.37 -11.44
C ILE A 13 4.62 2.87 -12.88
N GLN A 14 3.60 3.62 -13.29
CA GLN A 14 3.51 4.22 -14.63
C GLN A 14 4.64 5.21 -14.91
N ARG A 15 5.12 5.93 -13.89
CA ARG A 15 6.23 6.88 -14.03
C ARG A 15 7.60 6.18 -13.99
N ASN A 16 7.73 5.15 -13.21
CA ASN A 16 8.95 4.36 -13.07
C ASN A 16 8.58 2.92 -12.66
N SER A 17 8.69 2.00 -13.61
CA SER A 17 8.36 0.58 -13.41
C SER A 17 9.19 -0.08 -12.29
N ASN A 18 10.37 0.44 -12.01
CA ASN A 18 11.29 -0.11 -10.99
C ASN A 18 11.08 0.51 -9.59
N SER A 19 10.03 1.33 -9.41
CA SER A 19 9.78 2.04 -8.14
C SER A 19 9.60 1.11 -6.93
N TYR A 20 9.28 -0.15 -7.15
CA TYR A 20 8.96 -1.13 -6.09
C TYR A 20 9.90 -2.34 -6.07
N GLY A 21 11.11 -2.21 -6.60
CA GLY A 21 12.15 -3.24 -6.52
C GLY A 21 12.29 -4.10 -7.79
N VAL A 22 12.97 -5.25 -7.64
CA VAL A 22 13.32 -6.15 -8.77
C VAL A 22 12.16 -7.02 -9.24
N HIS A 23 11.12 -7.18 -8.44
CA HIS A 23 9.95 -7.97 -8.83
C HIS A 23 8.95 -7.09 -9.58
N LEU A 24 8.51 -7.56 -10.74
CA LEU A 24 7.51 -6.84 -11.52
C LEU A 24 6.19 -6.76 -10.76
N PRO A 25 5.64 -5.54 -10.59
CA PRO A 25 4.30 -5.38 -10.05
C PRO A 25 3.27 -6.03 -10.98
N TYR A 26 2.19 -6.54 -10.40
CA TYR A 26 1.06 -7.01 -11.20
C TYR A 26 -0.27 -6.46 -10.65
N ALA A 27 -1.22 -6.29 -11.56
CA ALA A 27 -2.60 -5.96 -11.24
C ALA A 27 -3.53 -6.99 -11.88
N LEU A 28 -4.58 -7.35 -11.16
CA LEU A 28 -5.60 -8.29 -11.59
C LEU A 28 -6.97 -7.62 -11.51
N LEU A 29 -7.81 -7.87 -12.51
CA LEU A 29 -9.22 -7.52 -12.49
C LEU A 29 -10.03 -8.80 -12.48
N VAL A 30 -11.01 -8.87 -11.57
CA VAL A 30 -12.04 -9.89 -11.60
C VAL A 30 -13.23 -9.29 -12.32
N VAL A 31 -13.66 -9.95 -13.40
CA VAL A 31 -14.78 -9.51 -14.23
C VAL A 31 -15.84 -10.60 -14.28
N ASP A 32 -17.09 -10.21 -14.43
CA ASP A 32 -18.19 -11.13 -14.65
C ASP A 32 -18.29 -11.56 -16.14
N GLU A 33 -19.29 -12.38 -16.47
CA GLU A 33 -19.55 -12.85 -17.82
C GLU A 33 -19.90 -11.74 -18.83
N HIS A 34 -20.29 -10.56 -18.34
CA HIS A 34 -20.59 -9.37 -19.14
C HIS A 34 -19.40 -8.42 -19.25
N GLY A 35 -18.24 -8.77 -18.66
CA GLY A 35 -17.03 -7.93 -18.63
C GLY A 35 -17.09 -6.81 -17.60
N GLN A 36 -18.07 -6.82 -16.68
CA GLN A 36 -18.16 -5.82 -15.62
C GLN A 36 -17.16 -6.15 -14.52
N THR A 37 -16.44 -5.14 -14.03
CA THR A 37 -15.44 -5.30 -12.97
C THR A 37 -16.13 -5.57 -11.63
N MET A 38 -15.82 -6.73 -11.04
CA MET A 38 -16.34 -7.20 -9.74
C MET A 38 -15.33 -7.04 -8.61
N GLY A 39 -14.09 -6.67 -8.93
CA GLY A 39 -13.03 -6.43 -7.99
C GLY A 39 -11.68 -6.25 -8.67
N ALA A 40 -10.72 -5.73 -7.93
CA ALA A 40 -9.36 -5.56 -8.39
C ALA A 40 -8.35 -5.91 -7.30
N ALA A 41 -7.17 -6.35 -7.71
CA ALA A 41 -6.03 -6.56 -6.83
C ALA A 41 -4.78 -5.98 -7.45
N LEU A 42 -3.86 -5.50 -6.60
CA LEU A 42 -2.56 -4.96 -6.98
C LEU A 42 -1.50 -5.51 -6.03
N ARG A 43 -0.41 -6.00 -6.56
CA ARG A 43 0.75 -6.39 -5.77
C ARG A 43 2.03 -5.75 -6.27
N THR A 44 2.80 -5.27 -5.33
CA THR A 44 4.19 -4.83 -5.49
C THR A 44 5.03 -5.61 -4.49
N ALA A 45 5.56 -6.77 -4.91
CA ALA A 45 6.37 -7.59 -4.00
C ALA A 45 7.57 -6.78 -3.44
N PRO A 46 7.95 -6.99 -2.19
CA PRO A 46 7.51 -8.01 -1.24
C PRO A 46 6.26 -7.63 -0.40
N PHE A 47 5.60 -6.51 -0.71
CA PHE A 47 4.45 -6.01 0.06
C PHE A 47 3.22 -6.93 -0.04
N PRO A 48 2.26 -6.81 0.91
CA PRO A 48 0.98 -7.53 0.84
C PRO A 48 0.19 -7.21 -0.44
N LEU A 49 -0.70 -8.14 -0.82
CA LEU A 49 -1.66 -7.92 -1.88
C LEU A 49 -2.68 -6.86 -1.46
N MET A 50 -2.87 -5.82 -2.25
CA MET A 50 -3.96 -4.86 -2.07
C MET A 50 -5.18 -5.34 -2.81
N VAL A 51 -6.35 -5.32 -2.16
CA VAL A 51 -7.63 -5.69 -2.76
C VAL A 51 -8.65 -4.57 -2.64
N THR A 52 -9.60 -4.52 -3.58
CA THR A 52 -10.76 -3.64 -3.52
C THR A 52 -11.95 -4.35 -2.87
N GLU A 53 -13.06 -3.65 -2.72
CA GLU A 53 -14.36 -4.28 -2.46
C GLU A 53 -14.66 -5.32 -3.54
N MET A 54 -15.18 -6.48 -3.12
CA MET A 54 -15.51 -7.58 -4.03
C MET A 54 -16.53 -8.52 -3.41
N SER A 55 -17.27 -9.22 -4.28
CA SER A 55 -18.19 -10.29 -3.83
C SER A 55 -17.41 -11.50 -3.32
N GLN A 56 -18.12 -12.43 -2.71
CA GLN A 56 -17.52 -13.69 -2.25
C GLN A 56 -17.00 -14.53 -3.41
N GLU A 57 -17.71 -14.55 -4.51
CA GLU A 57 -17.36 -15.27 -5.75
C GLU A 57 -16.11 -14.66 -6.38
N ALA A 58 -16.03 -13.31 -6.42
CA ALA A 58 -14.86 -12.62 -6.93
C ALA A 58 -13.62 -12.87 -6.06
N ALA A 59 -13.77 -12.89 -4.73
CA ALA A 59 -12.68 -13.22 -3.82
C ALA A 59 -12.17 -14.65 -3.98
N ALA A 60 -13.09 -15.61 -4.20
CA ALA A 60 -12.75 -17.01 -4.45
C ALA A 60 -12.02 -17.17 -5.79
N ALA A 61 -12.51 -16.54 -6.86
CA ALA A 61 -11.87 -16.57 -8.18
C ALA A 61 -10.47 -15.96 -8.17
N LEU A 62 -10.30 -14.83 -7.46
CA LEU A 62 -9.02 -14.19 -7.28
C LEU A 62 -8.04 -15.09 -6.50
N ALA A 63 -8.48 -15.72 -5.43
CA ALA A 63 -7.67 -16.62 -4.62
C ALA A 63 -7.19 -17.82 -5.45
N LEU A 64 -8.10 -18.46 -6.18
CA LEU A 64 -7.78 -19.59 -7.07
C LEU A 64 -6.75 -19.20 -8.12
N LYS A 65 -6.91 -18.02 -8.73
CA LYS A 65 -5.96 -17.55 -9.76
C LYS A 65 -4.58 -17.28 -9.17
N LEU A 66 -4.50 -16.74 -7.96
CA LEU A 66 -3.21 -16.45 -7.32
C LEU A 66 -2.48 -17.71 -6.84
N GLU A 67 -3.19 -18.78 -6.48
CA GLU A 67 -2.57 -20.08 -6.18
C GLU A 67 -1.74 -20.63 -7.35
N GLU A 68 -2.03 -20.23 -8.58
CA GLU A 68 -1.30 -20.69 -9.76
C GLU A 68 0.11 -20.07 -9.89
N PHE A 69 0.32 -18.83 -9.43
CA PHE A 69 1.59 -18.12 -9.69
C PHE A 69 2.16 -17.32 -8.52
N ASP A 70 1.42 -17.13 -7.44
CA ASP A 70 1.87 -16.35 -6.29
C ASP A 70 1.42 -16.97 -4.97
N GLN A 71 1.95 -18.14 -4.64
CA GLN A 71 1.57 -18.94 -3.48
C GLN A 71 2.09 -18.37 -2.15
N GLU A 72 3.09 -17.49 -2.18
CA GLU A 72 3.76 -16.98 -0.99
C GLU A 72 3.36 -15.53 -0.67
N LEU A 73 2.06 -15.24 -0.65
CA LEU A 73 1.58 -13.94 -0.23
C LEU A 73 1.87 -13.70 1.26
N PRO A 74 2.57 -12.60 1.62
CA PRO A 74 2.85 -12.28 3.02
C PRO A 74 1.59 -11.81 3.76
N GLY A 75 0.54 -11.45 3.01
CA GLY A 75 -0.73 -11.00 3.55
C GLY A 75 -1.58 -10.29 2.51
N VAL A 76 -2.72 -9.78 2.96
CA VAL A 76 -3.65 -8.99 2.16
C VAL A 76 -4.05 -7.73 2.91
N VAL A 77 -4.24 -6.63 2.18
CA VAL A 77 -4.69 -5.34 2.70
C VAL A 77 -5.80 -4.77 1.83
N GLY A 78 -6.83 -4.21 2.45
CA GLY A 78 -7.99 -3.64 1.76
C GLY A 78 -9.15 -3.40 2.74
N PRO A 79 -10.39 -3.23 2.23
CA PRO A 79 -11.56 -3.17 3.10
C PRO A 79 -11.63 -4.43 3.98
N ALA A 80 -11.94 -4.26 5.27
CA ALA A 80 -11.77 -5.33 6.26
C ALA A 80 -12.54 -6.62 5.90
N SER A 81 -13.79 -6.48 5.47
CA SER A 81 -14.62 -7.63 5.08
C SER A 81 -14.06 -8.37 3.88
N ASP A 82 -13.55 -7.63 2.90
CA ASP A 82 -13.10 -8.17 1.61
C ASP A 82 -11.72 -8.81 1.72
N SER A 83 -10.83 -8.19 2.48
CA SER A 83 -9.55 -8.79 2.85
C SER A 83 -9.74 -10.12 3.59
N TRP A 84 -10.73 -10.18 4.50
CA TRP A 84 -11.04 -11.39 5.24
C TRP A 84 -11.63 -12.50 4.37
N LYS A 85 -12.55 -12.14 3.43
CA LYS A 85 -13.09 -13.11 2.45
C LYS A 85 -11.95 -13.71 1.62
N PHE A 86 -11.13 -12.85 1.02
CA PHE A 86 -9.99 -13.29 0.21
C PHE A 86 -9.04 -14.18 1.02
N ALA A 87 -8.62 -13.74 2.21
CA ALA A 87 -7.69 -14.50 3.04
C ALA A 87 -8.20 -15.90 3.40
N LYS A 88 -9.50 -16.03 3.66
CA LYS A 88 -10.15 -17.34 3.92
C LYS A 88 -10.08 -18.27 2.71
N PHE A 89 -10.36 -17.77 1.51
CA PHE A 89 -10.27 -18.58 0.29
C PHE A 89 -8.83 -18.96 -0.03
N PHE A 90 -7.92 -17.98 0.02
CA PHE A 90 -6.51 -18.20 -0.30
C PHE A 90 -5.81 -19.13 0.69
N SER A 91 -6.24 -19.16 1.95
CA SER A 91 -5.67 -20.06 2.95
C SER A 91 -6.07 -21.51 2.74
N ASN A 92 -7.17 -21.76 2.03
CA ASN A 92 -7.70 -23.09 1.67
C ASN A 92 -7.68 -24.10 2.86
N GLY A 93 -7.91 -23.61 4.08
CA GLY A 93 -7.87 -24.41 5.30
C GLY A 93 -6.49 -24.86 5.77
N SER A 94 -5.44 -24.61 5.00
CA SER A 94 -4.05 -24.98 5.35
C SER A 94 -3.35 -23.93 6.25
N ARG A 95 -3.85 -22.72 6.27
CA ARG A 95 -3.35 -21.60 7.06
C ARG A 95 -4.50 -20.93 7.79
N ILE A 96 -4.24 -20.33 8.94
CA ILE A 96 -5.23 -19.55 9.69
C ILE A 96 -4.91 -18.07 9.46
N PRO A 97 -5.79 -17.31 8.77
CA PRO A 97 -5.59 -15.87 8.61
C PRO A 97 -5.67 -15.16 9.95
N GLU A 98 -4.73 -14.23 10.20
CA GLU A 98 -4.69 -13.43 11.41
C GLU A 98 -4.81 -11.95 11.06
N LEU A 99 -5.56 -11.19 11.88
CA LEU A 99 -5.61 -9.74 11.79
C LEU A 99 -4.33 -9.15 12.40
N ARG A 100 -3.46 -8.64 11.55
CA ARG A 100 -2.20 -8.04 11.98
C ARG A 100 -2.32 -6.56 12.31
N LEU A 101 -3.07 -5.82 11.50
CA LEU A 101 -3.20 -4.36 11.65
C LEU A 101 -4.60 -3.91 11.24
N HIS A 102 -5.26 -3.13 12.10
CA HIS A 102 -6.52 -2.49 11.81
C HIS A 102 -6.31 -0.97 11.63
N MET A 103 -6.42 -0.50 10.40
CA MET A 103 -6.26 0.91 10.04
C MET A 103 -7.60 1.58 9.77
N LYS A 104 -7.68 2.87 10.06
CA LYS A 104 -8.82 3.71 9.68
C LYS A 104 -8.36 4.73 8.63
N LEU A 105 -9.09 4.80 7.53
CA LEU A 105 -8.89 5.82 6.51
C LEU A 105 -9.83 6.99 6.78
N TYR A 106 -9.27 8.19 6.94
CA TYR A 106 -10.04 9.41 7.16
C TYR A 106 -10.06 10.28 5.90
N CYS A 107 -11.22 10.86 5.60
CA CYS A 107 -11.37 11.81 4.51
C CYS A 107 -11.69 13.19 5.07
N LEU A 108 -10.79 14.15 4.86
CA LEU A 108 -11.03 15.55 5.19
C LEU A 108 -11.88 16.19 4.09
N LYS A 109 -13.17 16.43 4.35
CA LYS A 109 -14.09 17.05 3.39
C LYS A 109 -14.09 18.58 3.45
N LYS A 110 -13.80 19.16 4.60
CA LYS A 110 -13.81 20.61 4.82
C LYS A 110 -12.81 20.98 5.90
N VAL A 111 -11.97 21.97 5.60
CA VAL A 111 -11.12 22.61 6.60
C VAL A 111 -11.93 23.72 7.26
N SER A 112 -12.25 23.60 8.54
CA SER A 112 -13.06 24.57 9.29
C SER A 112 -12.25 25.77 9.80
N HIS A 113 -10.96 25.58 10.09
CA HIS A 113 -10.04 26.62 10.54
C HIS A 113 -8.65 26.38 9.96
N VAL A 114 -8.07 27.43 9.39
CA VAL A 114 -6.65 27.49 9.08
C VAL A 114 -6.00 28.37 10.15
N TRP A 115 -5.29 27.77 11.09
CA TRP A 115 -4.45 28.51 12.02
C TRP A 115 -3.27 29.07 11.21
N ARG A 116 -3.27 30.39 11.04
CA ARG A 116 -2.09 31.10 10.53
C ARG A 116 -1.12 31.27 11.69
N ASN A 117 -0.36 30.23 11.97
CA ASN A 117 0.78 30.32 12.85
C ASN A 117 2.03 30.56 12.02
N ASP A 118 3.06 31.15 12.61
CA ASP A 118 4.35 31.43 11.97
C ASP A 118 5.17 30.14 11.71
N PHE A 119 4.50 29.03 11.49
CA PHE A 119 5.13 27.75 11.16
C PHE A 119 5.77 27.83 9.79
N ARG A 120 7.06 27.62 9.76
CA ARG A 120 7.85 27.62 8.53
C ARG A 120 7.91 26.21 7.95
N LEU A 121 6.76 25.75 7.42
CA LEU A 121 6.75 24.52 6.64
C LEU A 121 7.62 24.72 5.40
N ARG A 122 8.70 23.94 5.28
CA ARG A 122 9.58 23.94 4.12
C ARG A 122 9.80 22.52 3.60
N ARG A 123 10.13 22.40 2.34
CA ARG A 123 10.60 21.12 1.80
C ARG A 123 11.92 20.74 2.43
N CYS A 124 12.12 19.44 2.62
CA CYS A 124 13.44 18.93 3.00
C CYS A 124 14.40 19.07 1.82
N GLU A 125 15.62 19.43 2.15
CA GLU A 125 16.76 19.55 1.26
C GLU A 125 17.78 18.46 1.57
N SER A 126 18.77 18.25 0.69
CA SER A 126 19.77 17.19 0.88
C SER A 126 20.56 17.32 2.18
N TYR A 127 20.76 18.54 2.70
CA TYR A 127 21.42 18.77 3.98
C TYR A 127 20.59 18.35 5.20
N ASP A 128 19.28 18.09 5.04
CA ASP A 128 18.43 17.62 6.12
C ASP A 128 18.50 16.09 6.29
N LEU A 129 19.07 15.37 5.33
CA LEU A 129 19.07 13.90 5.31
C LEU A 129 19.69 13.27 6.55
N GLU A 130 20.74 13.89 7.09
CA GLU A 130 21.43 13.41 8.29
C GLU A 130 20.48 13.38 9.51
N SER A 131 19.59 14.36 9.63
CA SER A 131 18.59 14.41 10.71
C SER A 131 17.29 13.69 10.36
N LEU A 132 16.91 13.68 9.09
CA LEU A 132 15.66 13.05 8.62
C LEU A 132 15.72 11.52 8.66
N TYR A 133 16.85 10.94 8.20
CA TYR A 133 16.93 9.49 8.04
C TYR A 133 16.74 8.70 9.34
N PRO A 134 17.32 9.09 10.48
CA PRO A 134 17.02 8.44 11.76
C PRO A 134 15.55 8.46 12.14
N TRP A 135 14.83 9.56 11.85
CA TRP A 135 13.39 9.65 12.12
C TRP A 135 12.56 8.72 11.22
N VAL A 136 12.97 8.58 9.95
CA VAL A 136 12.32 7.63 9.03
C VAL A 136 12.52 6.19 9.52
N CYS A 137 13.72 5.85 10.00
CA CYS A 137 13.99 4.54 10.58
C CYS A 137 13.15 4.29 11.84
N GLN A 138 13.14 5.25 12.77
CA GLN A 138 12.35 5.13 13.99
C GLN A 138 10.86 4.99 13.69
N PHE A 139 10.33 5.77 12.76
CA PHE A 139 8.94 5.65 12.33
C PHE A 139 8.61 4.25 11.78
N ALA A 140 9.51 3.66 10.99
CA ALA A 140 9.34 2.32 10.47
C ALA A 140 9.29 1.26 11.59
N ASP A 141 10.15 1.41 12.60
CA ASP A 141 10.21 0.54 13.77
C ASP A 141 8.94 0.70 14.63
N ASP A 142 8.52 1.92 14.92
CA ASP A 142 7.31 2.23 15.68
C ASP A 142 6.04 1.68 15.00
N CYS A 143 6.02 1.71 13.66
CA CYS A 143 4.93 1.15 12.87
C CYS A 143 5.02 -0.37 12.68
N GLY A 144 6.11 -1.00 13.09
CA GLY A 144 6.35 -2.43 12.89
C GLY A 144 6.33 -2.83 11.42
N LEU A 145 6.94 -2.01 10.53
CA LEU A 145 6.96 -2.30 9.10
C LEU A 145 7.77 -3.56 8.82
N PRO A 146 7.19 -4.58 8.17
CA PRO A 146 7.87 -5.87 7.94
C PRO A 146 9.16 -5.77 7.14
N GLN A 147 9.26 -4.78 6.27
CA GLN A 147 10.41 -4.53 5.41
C GLN A 147 11.43 -3.59 6.06
N GLY A 148 11.15 -3.12 7.28
CA GLY A 148 11.95 -2.10 7.96
C GLY A 148 11.84 -0.72 7.31
N ALA A 149 12.80 0.14 7.62
CA ALA A 149 12.88 1.46 7.02
C ALA A 149 13.34 1.41 5.55
N PRO A 150 12.96 2.40 4.72
CA PRO A 150 13.56 2.59 3.42
C PRO A 150 15.08 2.77 3.53
N THR A 151 15.83 2.40 2.50
CA THR A 151 17.28 2.66 2.44
C THR A 151 17.57 4.15 2.39
N PHE A 152 18.77 4.55 2.80
CA PHE A 152 19.20 5.95 2.75
C PHE A 152 19.02 6.54 1.34
N ASP A 153 19.49 5.83 0.30
CA ASP A 153 19.38 6.27 -1.09
C ASP A 153 17.92 6.49 -1.51
N ARG A 154 17.01 5.63 -1.02
CA ARG A 154 15.57 5.78 -1.29
C ARG A 154 15.00 7.03 -0.63
N VAL A 155 15.39 7.32 0.61
CA VAL A 155 14.97 8.55 1.29
C VAL A 155 15.54 9.77 0.60
N GLU A 156 16.80 9.72 0.16
CA GLU A 156 17.42 10.80 -0.61
C GLU A 156 16.67 11.08 -1.93
N GLU A 157 16.30 10.04 -2.67
CA GLU A 157 15.47 10.21 -3.87
C GLU A 157 14.11 10.86 -3.57
N MET A 158 13.47 10.48 -2.47
CA MET A 158 12.19 11.06 -2.05
C MET A 158 12.34 12.52 -1.64
N VAL A 159 13.45 12.89 -1.00
CA VAL A 159 13.79 14.29 -0.71
C VAL A 159 13.99 15.09 -2.01
N LYS A 160 14.77 14.57 -2.96
CA LYS A 160 14.97 15.20 -4.29
C LYS A 160 13.65 15.41 -5.05
N ARG A 161 12.66 14.54 -4.83
CA ARG A 161 11.31 14.68 -5.40
C ARG A 161 10.40 15.61 -4.59
N GLY A 162 10.84 16.11 -3.44
CA GLY A 162 10.09 17.02 -2.58
C GLY A 162 8.93 16.35 -1.85
N GLU A 163 9.08 15.08 -1.48
CA GLU A 163 8.06 14.29 -0.79
C GLU A 163 8.13 14.46 0.74
N TYR A 164 9.22 15.00 1.28
CA TYR A 164 9.39 15.30 2.70
C TYR A 164 9.35 16.79 2.98
N PHE A 165 8.80 17.11 4.15
CA PHE A 165 8.68 18.48 4.62
C PHE A 165 9.15 18.56 6.07
N TYR A 166 9.85 19.63 6.40
CA TYR A 166 10.15 20.06 7.76
C TYR A 166 9.15 21.11 8.22
N TRP A 167 8.82 21.00 9.47
CA TRP A 167 7.95 21.91 10.17
C TRP A 167 8.61 22.46 11.45
#